data_dba22c487642c5715e6874ecf03b567a
#
_entry.id   dba22c487642c5715e6874ecf03b567a
#
_cell.length_a   1.000
_cell.length_b   1.000
_cell.length_c   1.000
_cell.angle_alpha   90.00
_cell.angle_beta   90.00
_cell.angle_gamma   90.00
#
_symmetry.space_group_name_H-M   'P 1'
#
loop_
_entity.id
_entity.type
_entity.pdbx_description
1 polymer ?
#
loop_
_entity_poly.entity_id
_entity_poly.type
_entity_poly.pdbx_seq_one_letter_code
_entity_poly.pdbx_strand_id
1 'polypeptide(L)'
;MNVDYKSVVELVLNCKSLILNNDKAHQITVKGLADYVTQVDFSVQSYLTGALAERYPDIQFLGEEGQKHTLDWSRPVWILDPVDGTTNLIHDFQESCVSLGLWDGHELVFGCVYNPFHEELFEAVKGRGTYLNHRRVTVSDRPTLAKSLIMVGTSPYDKGRADQVFDKIKRLYVASEDIRRSGSAAIDLCTLGCGRADGFFEYDLKPWDYAASIVIITEAGGTVTNEKGEPIFPGERSAIVASNGHIHQEMLDLLAK
;
A
#
# COMPACT_ATOMS: atom_id res chain seq x y z
N MET A 1 -18.14 -2.21 15.95
CA MET A 1 -18.05 -1.09 14.97
C MET A 1 -18.93 -1.42 13.78
N ASN A 2 -19.81 -0.50 13.35
CA ASN A 2 -20.67 -0.70 12.16
C ASN A 2 -20.23 0.27 11.08
N VAL A 3 -19.46 -0.21 10.09
CA VAL A 3 -18.96 0.60 8.97
C VAL A 3 -19.63 0.11 7.68
N ASP A 4 -20.24 1.03 6.95
CA ASP A 4 -20.71 0.76 5.58
C ASP A 4 -19.54 0.89 4.60
N TYR A 5 -18.81 -0.23 4.41
CA TYR A 5 -17.65 -0.28 3.54
C TYR A 5 -17.96 0.12 2.10
N LYS A 6 -19.18 -0.14 1.61
CA LYS A 6 -19.56 0.27 0.26
C LYS A 6 -19.57 1.79 0.12
N SER A 7 -20.15 2.49 1.10
CA SER A 7 -20.14 3.95 1.09
C SER A 7 -18.73 4.55 1.26
N VAL A 8 -17.81 3.85 1.96
CA VAL A 8 -16.40 4.24 2.07
C VAL A 8 -15.67 4.08 0.73
N VAL A 9 -15.90 2.98 0.03
CA VAL A 9 -15.34 2.76 -1.32
C VAL A 9 -15.81 3.85 -2.29
N GLU A 10 -17.09 4.26 -2.23
CA GLU A 10 -17.61 5.36 -3.05
C GLU A 10 -16.87 6.69 -2.78
N LEU A 11 -16.50 6.97 -1.51
CA LEU A 11 -15.67 8.15 -1.19
C LEU A 11 -14.29 8.06 -1.84
N VAL A 12 -13.65 6.89 -1.81
CA VAL A 12 -12.33 6.69 -2.45
C VAL A 12 -12.44 6.87 -3.98
N LEU A 13 -13.46 6.32 -4.62
CA LEU A 13 -13.70 6.49 -6.05
C LEU A 13 -13.92 7.95 -6.46
N ASN A 14 -14.57 8.75 -5.61
CA ASN A 14 -14.78 10.18 -5.86
C ASN A 14 -13.47 10.99 -5.87
N CYS A 15 -12.36 10.46 -5.36
CA CYS A 15 -11.05 11.10 -5.46
C CYS A 15 -10.49 11.15 -6.89
N LYS A 16 -11.07 10.39 -7.85
CA LYS A 16 -10.64 10.37 -9.25
C LYS A 16 -10.47 11.77 -9.84
N SER A 17 -11.48 12.63 -9.68
CA SER A 17 -11.44 13.99 -10.24
C SER A 17 -10.40 14.90 -9.57
N LEU A 18 -10.02 14.61 -8.33
CA LEU A 18 -8.97 15.33 -7.60
C LEU A 18 -7.59 14.93 -8.09
N ILE A 19 -7.35 13.61 -8.28
CA ILE A 19 -6.06 13.05 -8.68
C ILE A 19 -5.75 13.37 -10.15
N LEU A 20 -6.74 13.26 -11.03
CA LEU A 20 -6.56 13.53 -12.45
C LEU A 20 -6.50 15.03 -12.78
N ASN A 21 -6.41 15.91 -11.78
CA ASN A 21 -6.29 17.36 -11.95
C ASN A 21 -4.82 17.75 -12.16
N ASN A 22 -4.37 17.80 -13.42
CA ASN A 22 -2.99 18.11 -13.79
C ASN A 22 -2.49 19.45 -13.24
N ASP A 23 -3.33 20.49 -13.16
CA ASP A 23 -2.91 21.79 -12.65
C ASP A 23 -2.46 21.73 -11.19
N LYS A 24 -3.11 20.90 -10.38
CA LYS A 24 -2.76 20.68 -8.97
C LYS A 24 -1.59 19.73 -8.79
N ALA A 25 -1.41 18.76 -9.67
CA ALA A 25 -0.28 17.81 -9.64
C ALA A 25 1.07 18.52 -9.79
N HIS A 26 1.11 19.64 -10.51
CA HIS A 26 2.32 20.43 -10.70
C HIS A 26 2.55 21.51 -9.62
N GLN A 27 1.66 21.67 -8.64
CA GLN A 27 1.87 22.52 -7.47
C GLN A 27 2.60 21.72 -6.38
N ILE A 28 3.92 21.61 -6.55
CA ILE A 28 4.78 20.71 -5.77
C ILE A 28 5.40 21.45 -4.59
N THR A 29 5.42 20.80 -3.43
CA THR A 29 6.23 21.20 -2.26
C THR A 29 7.22 20.08 -1.95
N VAL A 30 8.48 20.44 -1.75
CA VAL A 30 9.56 19.49 -1.41
C VAL A 30 9.59 19.33 0.11
N LYS A 31 9.39 18.11 0.61
CA LYS A 31 9.49 17.76 2.04
C LYS A 31 10.91 17.29 2.41
N GLY A 32 11.60 16.64 1.47
CA GLY A 32 12.92 16.07 1.70
C GLY A 32 13.54 15.46 0.44
N LEU A 33 14.55 14.64 0.61
CA LEU A 33 15.20 13.95 -0.50
C LEU A 33 14.21 12.94 -1.13
N ALA A 34 13.83 13.17 -2.40
CA ALA A 34 12.83 12.40 -3.13
C ALA A 34 11.47 12.27 -2.38
N ASP A 35 11.19 13.20 -1.47
CA ASP A 35 9.96 13.29 -0.69
C ASP A 35 9.21 14.57 -1.10
N TYR A 36 8.10 14.38 -1.79
CA TYR A 36 7.29 15.43 -2.38
C TYR A 36 5.85 15.35 -1.91
N VAL A 37 5.18 16.48 -1.91
CA VAL A 37 3.73 16.59 -1.75
C VAL A 37 3.21 17.58 -2.79
N THR A 38 2.06 17.29 -3.34
CA THR A 38 1.35 18.17 -4.26
C THR A 38 0.08 18.72 -3.64
N GLN A 39 -0.54 19.70 -4.28
CA GLN A 39 -1.85 20.18 -3.87
C GLN A 39 -2.94 19.10 -4.02
N VAL A 40 -2.69 18.05 -4.82
CA VAL A 40 -3.58 16.88 -4.94
C VAL A 40 -3.62 16.11 -3.62
N ASP A 41 -2.46 15.81 -3.02
CA ASP A 41 -2.35 15.07 -1.76
C ASP A 41 -3.20 15.75 -0.66
N PHE A 42 -3.02 17.06 -0.48
CA PHE A 42 -3.81 17.83 0.48
C PHE A 42 -5.31 17.83 0.16
N SER A 43 -5.69 17.92 -1.12
CA SER A 43 -7.10 17.93 -1.54
C SER A 43 -7.77 16.60 -1.27
N VAL A 44 -7.10 15.48 -1.60
CA VAL A 44 -7.60 14.12 -1.36
C VAL A 44 -7.70 13.84 0.14
N GLN A 45 -6.66 14.14 0.90
CA GLN A 45 -6.68 13.92 2.34
C GLN A 45 -7.77 14.74 3.02
N SER A 46 -7.89 16.03 2.72
CA SER A 46 -8.91 16.91 3.30
C SER A 46 -10.33 16.40 2.99
N TYR A 47 -10.57 15.97 1.75
CA TYR A 47 -11.86 15.42 1.34
C TYR A 47 -12.21 14.15 2.12
N LEU A 48 -11.30 13.16 2.15
CA LEU A 48 -11.55 11.88 2.82
C LEU A 48 -11.66 12.04 4.34
N THR A 49 -10.77 12.83 4.96
CA THR A 49 -10.81 13.08 6.40
C THR A 49 -12.12 13.73 6.80
N GLY A 50 -12.57 14.75 6.08
CA GLY A 50 -13.85 15.43 6.35
C GLY A 50 -15.05 14.50 6.23
N ALA A 51 -15.15 13.76 5.11
CA ALA A 51 -16.25 12.84 4.85
C ALA A 51 -16.28 11.64 5.82
N LEU A 52 -15.12 11.12 6.20
CA LEU A 52 -15.02 10.00 7.16
C LEU A 52 -15.31 10.48 8.59
N ALA A 53 -14.83 11.66 9.01
CA ALA A 53 -15.13 12.22 10.33
C ALA A 53 -16.62 12.53 10.52
N GLU A 54 -17.32 13.01 9.47
CA GLU A 54 -18.76 13.23 9.50
C GLU A 54 -19.55 11.92 9.69
N ARG A 55 -19.13 10.84 9.00
CA ARG A 55 -19.84 9.55 9.02
C ARG A 55 -19.48 8.68 10.21
N TYR A 56 -18.21 8.75 10.63
CA TYR A 56 -17.61 7.88 11.65
C TYR A 56 -16.78 8.69 12.68
N PRO A 57 -17.41 9.58 13.46
CA PRO A 57 -16.70 10.53 14.35
C PRO A 57 -15.91 9.84 15.46
N ASP A 58 -16.23 8.60 15.79
CA ASP A 58 -15.53 7.81 16.83
C ASP A 58 -14.26 7.11 16.33
N ILE A 59 -13.99 7.12 15.02
CA ILE A 59 -12.81 6.50 14.42
C ILE A 59 -11.73 7.56 14.26
N GLN A 60 -10.55 7.28 14.82
CA GLN A 60 -9.38 8.14 14.69
C GLN A 60 -8.86 8.14 13.25
N PHE A 61 -7.95 9.06 12.92
CA PHE A 61 -7.42 9.19 11.58
C PHE A 61 -5.90 9.35 11.60
N LEU A 62 -5.19 8.52 10.81
CA LEU A 62 -3.78 8.63 10.50
C LEU A 62 -3.65 8.88 9.00
N GLY A 63 -3.23 10.07 8.61
CA GLY A 63 -2.87 10.40 7.23
C GLY A 63 -1.38 10.63 7.07
N GLU A 64 -0.90 10.54 5.83
CA GLU A 64 0.47 10.91 5.52
C GLU A 64 0.72 12.38 5.74
N GLU A 65 -0.25 13.23 5.35
CA GLU A 65 -0.10 14.67 5.37
C GLU A 65 -0.59 15.30 6.67
N GLY A 66 0.12 16.31 7.16
CA GLY A 66 -0.27 17.11 8.31
C GLY A 66 0.39 16.74 9.64
N GLN A 67 -0.22 17.18 10.73
CA GLN A 67 0.35 17.00 12.07
C GLN A 67 0.11 15.59 12.58
N LYS A 68 1.16 14.97 13.14
CA LYS A 68 1.05 13.69 13.84
C LYS A 68 0.38 13.92 15.19
N HIS A 69 -0.79 13.32 15.37
CA HIS A 69 -1.46 13.23 16.66
C HIS A 69 -1.09 11.93 17.36
N THR A 70 -1.09 11.94 18.69
CA THR A 70 -0.98 10.70 19.46
C THR A 70 -2.26 9.90 19.26
N LEU A 71 -2.12 8.68 18.72
CA LEU A 71 -3.24 7.76 18.48
C LEU A 71 -3.36 6.76 19.63
N ASP A 72 -4.58 6.43 19.99
CA ASP A 72 -4.90 5.30 20.85
C ASP A 72 -5.19 4.06 19.99
N TRP A 73 -4.20 3.19 19.84
CA TRP A 73 -4.28 1.99 19.01
C TRP A 73 -5.21 0.89 19.57
N SER A 74 -5.75 1.06 20.79
CA SER A 74 -6.84 0.22 21.27
C SER A 74 -8.20 0.59 20.68
N ARG A 75 -8.27 1.68 19.92
CA ARG A 75 -9.46 2.20 19.24
C ARG A 75 -9.29 2.12 17.73
N PRO A 76 -10.40 2.15 16.98
CA PRO A 76 -10.34 2.16 15.52
C PRO A 76 -9.59 3.37 14.95
N VAL A 77 -8.86 3.13 13.84
CA VAL A 77 -8.06 4.14 13.14
C VAL A 77 -8.21 3.96 11.62
N TRP A 78 -8.63 5.00 10.92
CA TRP A 78 -8.44 5.11 9.47
C TRP A 78 -6.97 5.41 9.18
N ILE A 79 -6.39 4.71 8.22
CA ILE A 79 -4.99 4.87 7.80
C ILE A 79 -5.00 5.19 6.31
N LEU A 80 -4.58 6.41 5.93
CA LEU A 80 -4.69 6.95 4.59
C LEU A 80 -3.34 7.38 4.03
N ASP A 81 -3.03 6.89 2.83
CA ASP A 81 -2.17 7.58 1.88
C ASP A 81 -3.05 8.27 0.83
N PRO A 82 -3.04 9.59 0.76
CA PRO A 82 -3.85 10.33 -0.20
C PRO A 82 -3.39 10.12 -1.63
N VAL A 83 -2.07 9.98 -1.85
CA VAL A 83 -1.45 9.71 -3.17
C VAL A 83 -0.16 8.91 -2.99
N ASP A 84 -0.28 7.59 -2.85
CA ASP A 84 0.90 6.74 -2.93
C ASP A 84 1.45 6.78 -4.36
N GLY A 85 2.75 7.07 -4.47
CA GLY A 85 3.40 7.34 -5.75
C GLY A 85 3.35 8.81 -6.18
N THR A 86 3.50 9.78 -5.27
CA THR A 86 3.51 11.24 -5.58
C THR A 86 4.56 11.58 -6.65
N THR A 87 5.73 10.93 -6.65
CA THR A 87 6.73 11.10 -7.71
C THR A 87 6.18 10.69 -9.08
N ASN A 88 5.41 9.59 -9.15
CA ASN A 88 4.78 9.15 -10.38
C ASN A 88 3.73 10.17 -10.87
N LEU A 89 2.95 10.73 -9.95
CA LEU A 89 1.98 11.77 -10.27
C LEU A 89 2.66 13.00 -10.88
N ILE A 90 3.77 13.47 -10.28
CA ILE A 90 4.55 14.63 -10.76
C ILE A 90 5.10 14.41 -12.17
N HIS A 91 5.49 13.17 -12.49
CA HIS A 91 6.08 12.79 -13.78
C HIS A 91 5.07 12.23 -14.79
N ASP A 92 3.78 12.28 -14.48
CA ASP A 92 2.70 11.71 -15.32
C ASP A 92 2.96 10.23 -15.69
N PHE A 93 3.50 9.47 -14.72
CA PHE A 93 3.83 8.05 -14.92
C PHE A 93 2.62 7.12 -14.75
N GLN A 94 1.47 7.67 -14.28
CA GLN A 94 0.16 7.01 -14.18
C GLN A 94 0.09 5.82 -13.21
N GLU A 95 1.10 5.64 -12.37
CA GLU A 95 1.16 4.61 -11.32
C GLU A 95 1.09 5.28 -9.94
N SER A 96 -0.06 5.94 -9.67
CA SER A 96 -0.37 6.54 -8.38
C SER A 96 -1.78 6.15 -7.94
N CYS A 97 -1.98 6.00 -6.62
CA CYS A 97 -3.26 5.56 -6.08
C CYS A 97 -3.60 6.22 -4.75
N VAL A 98 -4.88 6.17 -4.37
CA VAL A 98 -5.34 6.36 -2.99
C VAL A 98 -5.27 5.03 -2.28
N SER A 99 -4.73 5.00 -1.06
CA SER A 99 -4.68 3.81 -0.21
C SER A 99 -5.35 4.10 1.13
N LEU A 100 -6.45 3.41 1.45
CA LEU A 100 -7.21 3.57 2.69
C LEU A 100 -7.38 2.24 3.40
N GLY A 101 -6.81 2.12 4.60
CA GLY A 101 -6.98 0.99 5.52
C GLY A 101 -7.81 1.33 6.74
N LEU A 102 -8.34 0.32 7.41
CA LEU A 102 -9.02 0.44 8.70
C LEU A 102 -8.46 -0.57 9.70
N TRP A 103 -7.91 -0.05 10.80
CA TRP A 103 -7.60 -0.78 12.02
C TRP A 103 -8.79 -0.71 12.97
N ASP A 104 -9.21 -1.82 13.58
CA ASP A 104 -10.40 -1.87 14.44
C ASP A 104 -10.10 -1.75 15.95
N GLY A 105 -8.83 -1.60 16.30
CA GLY A 105 -8.31 -1.65 17.68
C GLY A 105 -7.54 -2.93 17.98
N HIS A 106 -7.61 -3.94 17.10
CA HIS A 106 -6.95 -5.24 17.27
C HIS A 106 -6.24 -5.72 16.01
N GLU A 107 -6.81 -5.45 14.82
CA GLU A 107 -6.29 -5.90 13.54
C GLU A 107 -6.78 -5.02 12.37
N LEU A 108 -6.15 -5.16 11.22
CA LEU A 108 -6.60 -4.54 9.99
C LEU A 108 -7.80 -5.30 9.43
N VAL A 109 -8.92 -4.61 9.20
CA VAL A 109 -10.21 -5.25 8.81
C VAL A 109 -10.74 -4.81 7.46
N PHE A 110 -10.21 -3.72 6.90
CA PHE A 110 -10.61 -3.21 5.60
C PHE A 110 -9.41 -2.61 4.88
N GLY A 111 -9.34 -2.81 3.58
CA GLY A 111 -8.39 -2.19 2.67
C GLY A 111 -9.05 -1.82 1.36
N CYS A 112 -8.78 -0.60 0.89
CA CYS A 112 -9.23 -0.07 -0.39
C CYS A 112 -8.08 0.70 -1.03
N VAL A 113 -7.67 0.28 -2.25
CA VAL A 113 -6.65 0.95 -3.05
C VAL A 113 -7.24 1.23 -4.42
N TYR A 114 -7.15 2.49 -4.87
CA TYR A 114 -7.71 2.90 -6.15
C TYR A 114 -6.70 3.65 -7.00
N ASN A 115 -6.32 3.06 -8.14
CA ASN A 115 -5.57 3.73 -9.20
C ASN A 115 -6.54 4.35 -10.22
N PRO A 116 -6.72 5.68 -10.27
CA PRO A 116 -7.68 6.34 -11.15
C PRO A 116 -7.24 6.38 -12.62
N PHE A 117 -5.95 6.19 -12.91
CA PHE A 117 -5.40 6.22 -14.27
C PHE A 117 -5.76 4.95 -15.04
N HIS A 118 -5.73 3.80 -14.36
CA HIS A 118 -6.10 2.50 -14.92
C HIS A 118 -7.53 2.07 -14.54
N GLU A 119 -8.23 2.87 -13.73
CA GLU A 119 -9.55 2.54 -13.19
C GLU A 119 -9.56 1.20 -12.45
N GLU A 120 -8.49 0.91 -11.72
CA GLU A 120 -8.35 -0.31 -10.92
C GLU A 120 -8.67 -0.03 -9.46
N LEU A 121 -9.76 -0.64 -8.98
CA LEU A 121 -10.21 -0.61 -7.60
C LEU A 121 -9.94 -1.97 -6.97
N PHE A 122 -9.03 -2.01 -6.01
CA PHE A 122 -8.80 -3.16 -5.14
C PHE A 122 -9.51 -2.93 -3.82
N GLU A 123 -10.32 -3.87 -3.40
CA GLU A 123 -11.07 -3.79 -2.14
C GLU A 123 -11.08 -5.13 -1.41
N ALA A 124 -10.92 -5.09 -0.09
CA ALA A 124 -11.02 -6.25 0.76
C ALA A 124 -11.63 -5.90 2.11
N VAL A 125 -12.45 -6.80 2.62
CA VAL A 125 -12.98 -6.77 3.99
C VAL A 125 -12.65 -8.10 4.63
N LYS A 126 -12.16 -8.09 5.85
CA LYS A 126 -11.82 -9.30 6.60
C LYS A 126 -12.95 -10.34 6.56
N GLY A 127 -12.59 -11.56 6.15
CA GLY A 127 -13.51 -12.70 5.99
C GLY A 127 -14.40 -12.67 4.76
N ARG A 128 -14.21 -11.69 3.83
CA ARG A 128 -15.04 -11.57 2.63
C ARG A 128 -14.28 -11.77 1.32
N GLY A 129 -12.95 -11.90 1.39
CA GLY A 129 -12.06 -12.02 0.24
C GLY A 129 -11.73 -10.70 -0.41
N THR A 130 -10.89 -10.76 -1.45
CA THR A 130 -10.37 -9.62 -2.20
C THR A 130 -11.04 -9.51 -3.56
N TYR A 131 -11.26 -8.27 -4.00
CA TYR A 131 -11.91 -7.96 -5.26
C TYR A 131 -11.11 -6.91 -6.02
N LEU A 132 -10.99 -7.10 -7.35
CA LEU A 132 -10.53 -6.11 -8.32
C LEU A 132 -11.71 -5.73 -9.22
N ASN A 133 -12.12 -4.48 -9.21
CA ASN A 133 -13.29 -4.00 -9.96
C ASN A 133 -14.51 -4.91 -9.75
N HIS A 134 -14.82 -5.21 -8.48
CA HIS A 134 -15.92 -6.08 -8.05
C HIS A 134 -15.84 -7.54 -8.51
N ARG A 135 -14.72 -7.99 -9.08
CA ARG A 135 -14.45 -9.38 -9.41
C ARG A 135 -13.52 -9.98 -8.37
N ARG A 136 -13.91 -11.10 -7.79
CA ARG A 136 -13.09 -11.80 -6.80
C ARG A 136 -11.76 -12.20 -7.41
N VAL A 137 -10.66 -11.95 -6.70
CA VAL A 137 -9.31 -12.32 -7.09
C VAL A 137 -8.60 -13.05 -5.95
N THR A 138 -7.54 -13.78 -6.30
CA THR A 138 -6.66 -14.47 -5.36
C THR A 138 -5.23 -14.26 -5.79
N VAL A 139 -4.29 -14.47 -4.88
CA VAL A 139 -2.87 -14.55 -5.21
C VAL A 139 -2.61 -15.70 -6.20
N SER A 140 -1.44 -15.69 -6.83
CA SER A 140 -1.02 -16.75 -7.75
C SER A 140 -0.75 -18.07 -7.02
N ASP A 141 -0.68 -19.16 -7.78
CA ASP A 141 -0.34 -20.52 -7.31
C ASP A 141 1.10 -20.95 -7.66
N ARG A 142 1.97 -20.01 -8.04
CA ARG A 142 3.37 -20.32 -8.39
C ARG A 142 4.13 -20.88 -7.20
N PRO A 143 4.68 -22.12 -7.33
CA PRO A 143 5.17 -22.85 -6.17
C PRO A 143 6.63 -22.56 -5.80
N THR A 144 7.39 -21.88 -6.64
CA THR A 144 8.84 -21.66 -6.44
C THR A 144 9.27 -20.25 -6.82
N LEU A 145 10.23 -19.70 -6.08
CA LEU A 145 10.78 -18.37 -6.33
C LEU A 145 11.38 -18.25 -7.74
N ALA A 146 12.03 -19.29 -8.23
CA ALA A 146 12.65 -19.32 -9.57
C ALA A 146 11.65 -19.10 -10.75
N LYS A 147 10.35 -19.29 -10.51
CA LYS A 147 9.30 -19.07 -11.50
C LYS A 147 8.40 -17.88 -11.14
N SER A 148 8.85 -17.04 -10.24
CA SER A 148 8.05 -15.97 -9.66
C SER A 148 8.47 -14.60 -10.18
N LEU A 149 7.50 -13.72 -10.36
CA LEU A 149 7.68 -12.30 -10.62
C LEU A 149 7.63 -11.54 -9.30
N ILE A 150 8.70 -10.83 -8.96
CA ILE A 150 8.82 -10.15 -7.67
C ILE A 150 8.73 -8.63 -7.86
N MET A 151 7.81 -7.99 -7.16
CA MET A 151 7.77 -6.54 -7.04
C MET A 151 8.79 -6.08 -5.99
N VAL A 152 9.49 -4.97 -6.27
CA VAL A 152 10.52 -4.44 -5.37
C VAL A 152 10.41 -2.92 -5.23
N GLY A 153 10.60 -2.43 -4.01
CA GLY A 153 10.77 -1.01 -3.77
C GLY A 153 12.22 -0.65 -3.45
N THR A 154 12.56 0.62 -3.56
CA THR A 154 13.95 1.11 -3.42
C THR A 154 14.15 2.05 -2.25
N SER A 155 13.11 2.29 -1.43
CA SER A 155 13.15 3.20 -0.27
C SER A 155 13.82 4.54 -0.62
N PRO A 156 13.28 5.32 -1.57
CA PRO A 156 13.97 6.46 -2.19
C PRO A 156 14.30 7.59 -1.23
N TYR A 157 13.70 7.60 -0.06
CA TYR A 157 13.87 8.62 0.98
C TYR A 157 15.18 8.45 1.78
N ASP A 158 15.79 7.25 1.77
CA ASP A 158 17.06 6.95 2.44
C ASP A 158 18.06 6.31 1.47
N LYS A 159 18.69 7.15 0.64
CA LYS A 159 19.72 6.69 -0.31
C LYS A 159 21.03 6.25 0.37
N GLY A 160 21.20 6.50 1.66
CA GLY A 160 22.33 5.98 2.43
C GLY A 160 22.30 4.45 2.55
N ARG A 161 21.11 3.84 2.40
CA ARG A 161 20.95 2.37 2.38
C ARG A 161 21.02 1.76 0.99
N ALA A 162 21.37 2.50 -0.05
CA ALA A 162 21.30 2.02 -1.43
C ALA A 162 22.02 0.67 -1.62
N ASP A 163 23.25 0.53 -1.13
CA ASP A 163 24.01 -0.73 -1.26
C ASP A 163 23.27 -1.90 -0.60
N GLN A 164 22.74 -1.71 0.61
CA GLN A 164 21.97 -2.73 1.32
C GLN A 164 20.69 -3.12 0.57
N VAL A 165 19.94 -2.12 0.09
CA VAL A 165 18.68 -2.34 -0.63
C VAL A 165 18.95 -3.06 -1.94
N PHE A 166 19.89 -2.58 -2.74
CA PHE A 166 20.20 -3.16 -4.04
C PHE A 166 20.87 -4.53 -3.93
N ASP A 167 21.62 -4.84 -2.86
CA ASP A 167 22.12 -6.18 -2.62
C ASP A 167 20.98 -7.19 -2.43
N LYS A 168 19.97 -6.85 -1.64
CA LYS A 168 18.78 -7.69 -1.45
C LYS A 168 17.95 -7.82 -2.73
N ILE A 169 17.74 -6.72 -3.46
CA ILE A 169 17.07 -6.73 -4.77
C ILE A 169 17.82 -7.62 -5.75
N LYS A 170 19.16 -7.53 -5.78
CA LYS A 170 20.01 -8.39 -6.62
C LYS A 170 19.81 -9.87 -6.29
N ARG A 171 19.73 -10.23 -5.01
CA ARG A 171 19.50 -11.64 -4.59
C ARG A 171 18.13 -12.12 -5.07
N LEU A 172 17.09 -11.31 -4.90
CA LEU A 172 15.75 -11.61 -5.40
C LEU A 172 15.74 -11.76 -6.92
N TYR A 173 16.38 -10.85 -7.66
CA TYR A 173 16.50 -10.91 -9.11
C TYR A 173 17.19 -12.19 -9.60
N VAL A 174 18.29 -12.59 -8.96
CA VAL A 174 19.05 -13.80 -9.35
C VAL A 174 18.27 -15.08 -9.06
N ALA A 175 17.41 -15.06 -8.03
CA ALA A 175 16.67 -16.25 -7.58
C ALA A 175 15.26 -16.36 -8.22
N SER A 176 14.71 -15.28 -8.77
CA SER A 176 13.38 -15.24 -9.37
C SER A 176 13.42 -15.25 -10.90
N GLU A 177 12.24 -15.29 -11.53
CA GLU A 177 12.12 -15.16 -12.99
C GLU A 177 12.48 -13.74 -13.43
N ASP A 178 11.96 -12.72 -12.74
CA ASP A 178 12.29 -11.32 -12.98
C ASP A 178 11.77 -10.43 -11.82
N ILE A 179 12.13 -9.15 -11.84
CA ILE A 179 11.65 -8.16 -10.90
C ILE A 179 10.88 -7.04 -11.62
N ARG A 180 9.97 -6.37 -10.88
CA ARG A 180 9.26 -5.17 -11.35
C ARG A 180 9.22 -4.13 -10.25
N ARG A 181 9.03 -2.86 -10.62
CA ARG A 181 8.83 -1.73 -9.73
C ARG A 181 7.93 -0.70 -10.39
N SER A 182 6.75 -0.42 -9.81
CA SER A 182 5.88 0.67 -10.27
C SER A 182 6.31 2.04 -9.69
N GLY A 183 6.78 2.06 -8.46
CA GLY A 183 7.08 3.29 -7.71
C GLY A 183 5.96 3.72 -6.76
N SER A 184 4.94 2.89 -6.59
CA SER A 184 3.87 2.94 -5.63
C SER A 184 3.84 1.61 -4.86
N ALA A 185 4.10 1.64 -3.56
CA ALA A 185 4.13 0.44 -2.74
C ALA A 185 2.75 -0.23 -2.67
N ALA A 186 1.68 0.57 -2.55
CA ALA A 186 0.32 0.05 -2.51
C ALA A 186 -0.09 -0.63 -3.83
N ILE A 187 0.27 -0.08 -5.00
CA ILE A 187 0.02 -0.70 -6.31
C ILE A 187 0.83 -2.00 -6.44
N ASP A 188 2.10 -2.00 -6.08
CA ASP A 188 2.97 -3.17 -6.15
C ASP A 188 2.41 -4.32 -5.28
N LEU A 189 1.97 -4.03 -4.05
CA LEU A 189 1.32 -4.98 -3.15
C LEU A 189 -0.03 -5.47 -3.70
N CYS A 190 -0.85 -4.58 -4.27
CA CYS A 190 -2.12 -4.95 -4.91
C CYS A 190 -1.92 -5.83 -6.14
N THR A 191 -0.84 -5.60 -6.91
CA THR A 191 -0.46 -6.43 -8.06
C THR A 191 -0.20 -7.87 -7.63
N LEU A 192 0.42 -8.07 -6.46
CA LEU A 192 0.55 -9.38 -5.82
C LEU A 192 -0.81 -9.92 -5.36
N GLY A 193 -1.62 -9.10 -4.67
CA GLY A 193 -2.93 -9.51 -4.15
C GLY A 193 -3.92 -9.98 -5.21
N CYS A 194 -3.74 -9.60 -6.48
CA CYS A 194 -4.57 -10.09 -7.59
C CYS A 194 -3.90 -11.15 -8.48
N GLY A 195 -2.75 -11.71 -8.04
CA GLY A 195 -2.06 -12.82 -8.70
C GLY A 195 -1.27 -12.44 -9.96
N ARG A 196 -1.04 -11.13 -10.20
CA ARG A 196 -0.22 -10.65 -11.32
C ARG A 196 1.28 -10.66 -10.99
N ALA A 197 1.63 -10.65 -9.70
CA ALA A 197 2.97 -10.89 -9.18
C ALA A 197 2.90 -11.91 -8.05
N ASP A 198 4.04 -12.40 -7.60
CA ASP A 198 4.13 -13.53 -6.69
C ASP A 198 4.76 -13.15 -5.35
N GLY A 199 5.56 -12.09 -5.32
CA GLY A 199 6.19 -11.56 -4.12
C GLY A 199 6.42 -10.05 -4.18
N PHE A 200 6.71 -9.47 -3.00
CA PHE A 200 7.06 -8.06 -2.83
C PHE A 200 8.08 -7.91 -1.72
N PHE A 201 8.99 -6.95 -1.90
CA PHE A 201 9.93 -6.53 -0.87
C PHE A 201 10.24 -5.04 -0.96
N GLU A 202 10.10 -4.33 0.16
CA GLU A 202 10.61 -2.97 0.35
C GLU A 202 10.93 -2.69 1.82
N TYR A 203 11.98 -1.88 2.05
CA TYR A 203 12.35 -1.39 3.38
C TYR A 203 11.59 -0.12 3.76
N ASP A 204 11.44 0.07 5.08
CA ASP A 204 11.11 1.34 5.73
C ASP A 204 9.78 1.97 5.25
N LEU A 205 8.81 1.14 4.87
CA LEU A 205 7.48 1.59 4.52
C LEU A 205 6.75 2.15 5.75
N LYS A 206 5.97 3.18 5.53
CA LYS A 206 5.13 3.82 6.55
C LYS A 206 3.77 3.12 6.61
N PRO A 207 2.99 3.26 7.71
CA PRO A 207 1.70 2.60 7.88
C PRO A 207 0.73 2.77 6.71
N TRP A 208 0.66 3.94 6.13
CA TRP A 208 -0.26 4.26 5.04
C TRP A 208 0.13 3.62 3.71
N ASP A 209 1.43 3.34 3.48
CA ASP A 209 1.92 2.68 2.27
C ASP A 209 1.44 1.21 2.19
N TYR A 210 1.14 0.54 3.33
CA TYR A 210 0.91 -0.90 3.36
C TYR A 210 -0.39 -1.36 4.06
N ALA A 211 -1.02 -0.53 4.92
CA ALA A 211 -2.11 -1.01 5.77
C ALA A 211 -3.30 -1.55 4.97
N ALA A 212 -3.73 -0.87 3.92
CA ALA A 212 -4.80 -1.34 3.05
C ALA A 212 -4.42 -2.63 2.33
N SER A 213 -3.19 -2.68 1.81
CA SER A 213 -2.69 -3.78 0.99
C SER A 213 -2.46 -5.05 1.80
N ILE A 214 -2.17 -4.96 3.11
CA ILE A 214 -2.12 -6.13 4.00
C ILE A 214 -3.45 -6.88 3.99
N VAL A 215 -4.57 -6.17 4.13
CA VAL A 215 -5.91 -6.80 4.08
C VAL A 215 -6.17 -7.41 2.71
N ILE A 216 -5.84 -6.67 1.64
CA ILE A 216 -6.02 -7.11 0.25
C ILE A 216 -5.26 -8.42 0.00
N ILE A 217 -3.98 -8.50 0.40
CA ILE A 217 -3.15 -9.69 0.18
C ILE A 217 -3.64 -10.86 1.06
N THR A 218 -3.91 -10.60 2.34
CA THR A 218 -4.32 -11.66 3.28
C THR A 218 -5.65 -12.29 2.87
N GLU A 219 -6.63 -11.46 2.50
CA GLU A 219 -7.95 -11.93 2.04
C GLU A 219 -7.89 -12.61 0.65
N ALA A 220 -6.84 -12.34 -0.13
CA ALA A 220 -6.55 -13.04 -1.38
C ALA A 220 -5.83 -14.40 -1.17
N GLY A 221 -5.45 -14.73 0.06
CA GLY A 221 -4.75 -15.97 0.42
C GLY A 221 -3.21 -15.85 0.45
N GLY A 222 -2.66 -14.64 0.36
CA GLY A 222 -1.22 -14.40 0.49
C GLY A 222 -0.76 -14.23 1.94
N THR A 223 0.53 -14.01 2.10
CA THR A 223 1.21 -13.83 3.39
C THR A 223 1.98 -12.52 3.39
N VAL A 224 1.87 -11.74 4.49
CA VAL A 224 2.60 -10.48 4.69
C VAL A 224 3.25 -10.50 6.06
N THR A 225 4.56 -10.23 6.13
CA THR A 225 5.34 -10.12 7.38
C THR A 225 6.37 -9.02 7.27
N ASN A 226 7.05 -8.72 8.37
CA ASN A 226 8.30 -7.98 8.32
C ASN A 226 9.46 -8.89 7.80
N GLU A 227 10.66 -8.35 7.67
CA GLU A 227 11.84 -9.09 7.19
C GLU A 227 12.31 -10.24 8.11
N LYS A 228 11.76 -10.33 9.33
CA LYS A 228 12.03 -11.40 10.30
C LYS A 228 10.96 -12.50 10.28
N GLY A 229 9.94 -12.36 9.44
CA GLY A 229 8.79 -13.26 9.41
C GLY A 229 7.76 -13.00 10.53
N GLU A 230 7.80 -11.84 11.18
CA GLU A 230 6.89 -11.48 12.26
C GLU A 230 5.69 -10.67 11.73
N PRO A 231 4.53 -10.72 12.41
CA PRO A 231 3.38 -9.87 12.08
C PRO A 231 3.73 -8.38 12.14
N ILE A 232 3.07 -7.58 11.31
CA ILE A 232 3.29 -6.14 11.21
C ILE A 232 2.26 -5.41 12.08
N PHE A 233 2.74 -4.51 12.95
CA PHE A 233 1.90 -3.56 13.64
C PHE A 233 1.73 -2.29 12.80
N PRO A 234 0.49 -1.88 12.44
CA PRO A 234 0.27 -0.79 11.50
C PRO A 234 0.46 0.62 12.10
N GLY A 235 1.07 0.73 13.27
CA GLY A 235 1.45 1.99 13.91
C GLY A 235 2.90 2.39 13.68
N GLU A 236 3.71 1.56 13.04
CA GLU A 236 5.16 1.72 12.92
C GLU A 236 5.64 1.55 11.47
N ARG A 237 6.81 2.10 11.18
CA ARG A 237 7.50 1.77 9.92
C ARG A 237 7.99 0.33 9.95
N SER A 238 7.94 -0.33 8.81
CA SER A 238 8.40 -1.71 8.67
C SER A 238 9.05 -1.98 7.31
N ALA A 239 9.99 -2.90 7.29
CA ALA A 239 10.28 -3.62 6.07
C ALA A 239 9.11 -4.57 5.79
N ILE A 240 8.65 -4.61 4.55
CA ILE A 240 7.54 -5.46 4.13
C ILE A 240 8.05 -6.57 3.22
N VAL A 241 7.76 -7.81 3.61
CA VAL A 241 7.89 -9.00 2.78
C VAL A 241 6.50 -9.58 2.57
N ALA A 242 6.05 -9.62 1.33
CA ALA A 242 4.75 -10.20 0.99
C ALA A 242 4.90 -11.24 -0.12
N SER A 243 4.03 -12.24 -0.13
CA SER A 243 4.06 -13.28 -1.15
C SER A 243 2.70 -13.97 -1.34
N ASN A 244 2.62 -14.82 -2.36
CA ASN A 244 1.50 -15.73 -2.59
C ASN A 244 1.38 -16.87 -1.54
N GLY A 245 2.21 -16.86 -0.49
CA GLY A 245 2.26 -17.86 0.57
C GLY A 245 3.21 -19.03 0.25
N HIS A 246 3.32 -19.46 -0.99
CA HIS A 246 4.16 -20.61 -1.37
C HIS A 246 5.66 -20.29 -1.28
N ILE A 247 6.07 -19.07 -1.66
CA ILE A 247 7.47 -18.66 -1.74
C ILE A 247 7.92 -17.83 -0.53
N HIS A 248 7.06 -17.62 0.48
CA HIS A 248 7.33 -16.66 1.55
C HIS A 248 8.57 -16.98 2.35
N GLN A 249 8.72 -18.23 2.79
CA GLN A 249 9.89 -18.66 3.57
C GLN A 249 11.18 -18.59 2.74
N GLU A 250 11.13 -18.95 1.45
CA GLU A 250 12.27 -18.86 0.55
C GLU A 250 12.75 -17.40 0.38
N MET A 251 11.79 -16.44 0.28
CA MET A 251 12.11 -15.00 0.26
C MET A 251 12.77 -14.55 1.57
N LEU A 252 12.21 -14.91 2.74
CA LEU A 252 12.78 -14.56 4.05
C LEU A 252 14.20 -15.08 4.20
N ASP A 253 14.45 -16.36 3.87
CA ASP A 253 15.78 -17.00 3.96
C ASP A 253 16.80 -16.31 3.04
N LEU A 254 16.35 -15.83 1.88
CA LEU A 254 17.20 -15.12 0.93
C LEU A 254 17.54 -13.70 1.40
N LEU A 255 16.56 -13.02 2.00
CA LEU A 255 16.70 -11.66 2.50
C LEU A 255 17.48 -11.59 3.83
N ALA A 256 17.54 -12.67 4.60
CA ALA A 256 18.29 -12.75 5.87
C ALA A 256 19.83 -12.86 5.68
N LYS A 257 20.30 -13.26 4.50
CA LYS A 257 21.73 -13.38 4.15
C LYS A 257 22.38 -12.01 3.95
#